data_08b2a502d16a20c8b9f11cc99c65f8c5
#
_entry.id   08b2a502d16a20c8b9f11cc99c65f8c5
#
_cell.length_a   1.000
_cell.length_b   1.000
_cell.length_c   1.000
_cell.angle_alpha   90.00
_cell.angle_beta   90.00
_cell.angle_gamma   90.00
#
_symmetry.space_group_name_H-M   'P 1'
#
loop_
_entity.id
_entity.type
_entity.pdbx_description
1 polymer ?
#
loop_
_entity_poly.entity_id
_entity_poly.type
_entity_poly.pdbx_seq_one_letter_code
_entity_poly.pdbx_strand_id
1 'polypeptide(L)'
;MYITVRMQKTQQFVNNPVSEEALELIGFYDGGHEPDAKVFPDFKDKMTGTTLKNWLKAAGITKHITFHCARHTFGSLQVDAGTGIYTVQHMLGHKNVETTQIYANMADESKREGVNRITLKPKITPQLKVVGQG
;
A
#
# COMPACT_ATOMS: atom_id res chain seq x y z
N MET A 1 -10.62 7.74 7.91
CA MET A 1 -11.64 6.72 7.50
C MET A 1 -10.99 5.36 7.39
N TYR A 2 -11.74 4.27 7.62
CA TYR A 2 -11.24 2.88 7.49
C TYR A 2 -12.18 2.09 6.58
N ILE A 3 -11.60 1.19 5.79
CA ILE A 3 -12.35 0.18 5.05
C ILE A 3 -12.19 -1.16 5.76
N THR A 4 -13.32 -1.80 6.09
CA THR A 4 -13.36 -3.13 6.66
C THR A 4 -13.63 -4.15 5.56
N VAL A 5 -12.71 -5.09 5.39
CA VAL A 5 -12.84 -6.16 4.39
C VAL A 5 -12.91 -7.52 5.09
N ARG A 6 -13.94 -8.30 4.78
CA ARG A 6 -14.02 -9.69 5.21
C ARG A 6 -13.29 -10.58 4.22
N MET A 7 -12.23 -11.22 4.66
CA MET A 7 -11.43 -12.13 3.84
C MET A 7 -12.17 -13.45 3.61
N GLN A 8 -12.44 -13.82 2.37
CA GLN A 8 -13.23 -15.02 2.04
C GLN A 8 -12.60 -16.32 2.55
N LYS A 9 -11.27 -16.47 2.41
CA LYS A 9 -10.56 -17.70 2.81
C LYS A 9 -10.39 -17.84 4.31
N THR A 10 -10.19 -16.76 5.04
CA THR A 10 -9.85 -16.79 6.46
C THR A 10 -11.00 -16.38 7.35
N GLN A 11 -12.07 -15.84 6.76
CA GLN A 11 -13.22 -15.24 7.45
C GLN A 11 -12.83 -14.12 8.44
N GLN A 12 -11.58 -13.66 8.42
CA GLN A 12 -11.08 -12.57 9.26
C GLN A 12 -11.47 -11.22 8.67
N PHE A 13 -11.71 -10.26 9.54
CA PHE A 13 -11.88 -8.87 9.15
C PHE A 13 -10.53 -8.16 9.15
N VAL A 14 -10.26 -7.41 8.10
CA VAL A 14 -9.08 -6.55 7.97
C VAL A 14 -9.57 -5.12 7.87
N ASN A 15 -9.09 -4.27 8.78
CA ASN A 15 -9.39 -2.84 8.81
C ASN A 15 -8.20 -2.07 8.28
N ASN A 16 -8.34 -1.48 7.11
CA ASN A 16 -7.30 -0.66 6.50
C ASN A 16 -7.66 0.82 6.55
N PRO A 17 -6.73 1.69 6.97
CA PRO A 17 -6.90 3.11 6.78
C PRO A 17 -6.95 3.44 5.28
N VAL A 18 -7.72 4.47 4.94
CA VAL A 18 -7.87 4.94 3.56
C VAL A 18 -7.12 6.25 3.41
N SER A 19 -6.27 6.35 2.39
CA SER A 19 -5.56 7.59 2.08
C SER A 19 -6.53 8.67 1.57
N GLU A 20 -6.13 9.94 1.64
CA GLU A 20 -6.92 11.06 1.13
C GLU A 20 -7.20 10.91 -0.37
N GLU A 21 -6.19 10.52 -1.14
CA GLU A 21 -6.34 10.23 -2.58
C GLU A 21 -7.36 9.12 -2.86
N ALA A 22 -7.34 8.06 -2.05
CA ALA A 22 -8.31 6.98 -2.19
C ALA A 22 -9.72 7.43 -1.81
N LEU A 23 -9.85 8.31 -0.81
CA LEU A 23 -11.14 8.91 -0.43
C LEU A 23 -11.70 9.78 -1.55
N GLU A 24 -10.88 10.58 -2.21
CA GLU A 24 -11.29 11.35 -3.38
C GLU A 24 -11.81 10.45 -4.50
N LEU A 25 -11.10 9.37 -4.80
CA LEU A 25 -11.52 8.40 -5.80
C LEU A 25 -12.83 7.68 -5.44
N ILE A 26 -13.00 7.32 -4.17
CA ILE A 26 -14.22 6.69 -3.65
C ILE A 26 -15.39 7.68 -3.65
N GLY A 27 -15.14 8.96 -3.39
CA GLY A 27 -16.14 10.02 -3.41
C GLY A 27 -16.82 10.21 -4.78
N PHE A 28 -16.20 9.79 -5.87
CA PHE A 28 -16.84 9.71 -7.18
C PHE A 28 -17.87 8.57 -7.28
N TYR A 29 -17.78 7.58 -6.39
CA TYR A 29 -18.74 6.49 -6.25
C TYR A 29 -19.63 6.78 -5.04
N ASP A 30 -20.70 7.51 -5.24
CA ASP A 30 -21.69 7.79 -4.20
C ASP A 30 -22.52 6.52 -3.90
N GLY A 31 -21.85 5.55 -3.28
CA GLY A 31 -22.47 4.29 -2.82
C GLY A 31 -23.27 4.43 -1.54
N GLY A 32 -23.49 5.67 -1.07
CA GLY A 32 -24.18 5.98 0.18
C GLY A 32 -23.21 6.05 1.38
N HIS A 33 -23.53 6.96 2.30
CA HIS A 33 -22.75 7.18 3.51
C HIS A 33 -23.16 6.25 4.66
N GLU A 34 -23.98 5.24 4.39
CA GLU A 34 -24.38 4.27 5.40
C GLU A 34 -23.19 3.38 5.80
N PRO A 35 -22.96 3.11 7.09
CA PRO A 35 -21.79 2.36 7.58
C PRO A 35 -21.60 0.99 6.95
N ASP A 36 -22.68 0.34 6.55
CA ASP A 36 -22.67 -1.01 5.95
C ASP A 36 -22.84 -0.99 4.43
N ALA A 37 -22.86 0.18 3.80
CA ALA A 37 -23.00 0.30 2.35
C ALA A 37 -21.75 -0.25 1.64
N LYS A 38 -21.98 -0.92 0.52
CA LYS A 38 -20.89 -1.36 -0.34
C LYS A 38 -20.25 -0.17 -1.00
N VAL A 39 -18.92 -0.06 -0.93
CA VAL A 39 -18.14 0.99 -1.64
C VAL A 39 -18.39 0.93 -3.15
N PHE A 40 -18.56 -0.26 -3.70
CA PHE A 40 -18.86 -0.48 -5.12
C PHE A 40 -20.12 -1.36 -5.24
N PRO A 41 -21.34 -0.79 -5.18
CA PRO A 41 -22.58 -1.57 -5.15
C PRO A 41 -22.80 -2.39 -6.42
N ASP A 42 -22.38 -1.87 -7.57
CA ASP A 42 -22.58 -2.52 -8.87
C ASP A 42 -21.47 -3.49 -9.25
N PHE A 43 -20.45 -3.62 -8.39
CA PHE A 43 -19.33 -4.51 -8.67
C PHE A 43 -19.73 -5.97 -8.46
N LYS A 44 -19.68 -6.73 -9.55
CA LYS A 44 -19.99 -8.18 -9.56
C LYS A 44 -18.70 -8.98 -9.75
N ASP A 45 -18.52 -10.06 -9.00
CA ASP A 45 -17.32 -10.92 -9.08
C ASP A 45 -17.03 -11.41 -10.49
N LYS A 46 -18.08 -11.64 -11.30
CA LYS A 46 -17.94 -12.04 -12.72
C LYS A 46 -17.30 -10.96 -13.61
N MET A 47 -17.35 -9.70 -13.21
CA MET A 47 -16.76 -8.59 -13.98
C MET A 47 -15.23 -8.55 -13.87
N THR A 48 -14.66 -9.19 -12.88
CA THR A 48 -13.21 -9.08 -12.58
C THR A 48 -12.32 -9.66 -13.69
N GLY A 49 -12.71 -10.78 -14.28
CA GLY A 49 -11.90 -11.47 -15.31
C GLY A 49 -12.05 -10.87 -16.70
N THR A 50 -13.27 -10.83 -17.22
CA THR A 50 -13.54 -10.43 -18.62
C THR A 50 -13.43 -8.92 -18.81
N THR A 51 -13.97 -8.14 -17.87
CA THR A 51 -13.93 -6.67 -17.95
C THR A 51 -12.49 -6.16 -17.88
N LEU A 52 -11.68 -6.67 -16.96
CA LEU A 52 -10.27 -6.31 -16.86
C LEU A 52 -9.50 -6.66 -18.14
N LYS A 53 -9.70 -7.86 -18.70
CA LYS A 53 -9.07 -8.27 -19.97
C LYS A 53 -9.43 -7.35 -21.12
N ASN A 54 -10.71 -6.99 -21.25
CA ASN A 54 -11.17 -6.09 -22.32
C ASN A 54 -10.57 -4.69 -22.15
N TRP A 55 -10.51 -4.19 -20.92
CA TRP A 55 -9.89 -2.90 -20.62
C TRP A 55 -8.39 -2.89 -20.93
N LEU A 56 -7.65 -3.91 -20.52
CA LEU A 56 -6.22 -4.06 -20.82
C LEU A 56 -5.97 -4.12 -22.34
N LYS A 57 -6.80 -4.88 -23.07
CA LYS A 57 -6.73 -4.96 -24.54
C LYS A 57 -6.99 -3.60 -25.19
N ALA A 58 -8.01 -2.86 -24.74
CA ALA A 58 -8.32 -1.53 -25.25
C ALA A 58 -7.19 -0.52 -24.97
N ALA A 59 -6.48 -0.67 -23.84
CA ALA A 59 -5.31 0.12 -23.48
C ALA A 59 -4.00 -0.31 -24.17
N GLY A 60 -4.02 -1.34 -25.04
CA GLY A 60 -2.81 -1.87 -25.69
C GLY A 60 -1.85 -2.61 -24.75
N ILE A 61 -2.31 -3.00 -23.57
CA ILE A 61 -1.47 -3.70 -22.58
C ILE A 61 -1.49 -5.19 -22.88
N THR A 62 -0.32 -5.74 -23.24
CA THR A 62 -0.15 -7.16 -23.60
C THR A 62 0.26 -8.04 -22.40
N LYS A 63 0.69 -7.43 -21.29
CA LYS A 63 1.06 -8.17 -20.08
C LYS A 63 -0.16 -8.85 -19.46
N HIS A 64 0.04 -10.06 -18.91
CA HIS A 64 -0.99 -10.75 -18.15
C HIS A 64 -1.17 -10.08 -16.78
N ILE A 65 -2.18 -9.25 -16.66
CA ILE A 65 -2.51 -8.54 -15.41
C ILE A 65 -3.83 -9.07 -14.85
N THR A 66 -3.85 -9.29 -13.55
CA THR A 66 -5.02 -9.71 -12.79
C THR A 66 -5.25 -8.76 -11.62
N PHE A 67 -6.41 -8.80 -10.96
CA PHE A 67 -6.63 -8.06 -9.72
C PHE A 67 -5.64 -8.43 -8.61
N HIS A 68 -5.10 -9.65 -8.67
CA HIS A 68 -4.06 -10.07 -7.71
C HIS A 68 -2.75 -9.29 -7.90
N CYS A 69 -2.45 -8.85 -9.13
CA CYS A 69 -1.30 -7.98 -9.39
C CYS A 69 -1.42 -6.62 -8.66
N ALA A 70 -2.62 -6.05 -8.58
CA ALA A 70 -2.84 -4.81 -7.83
C ALA A 70 -2.52 -5.01 -6.33
N ARG A 71 -2.89 -6.16 -5.76
CA ARG A 71 -2.55 -6.52 -4.39
C ARG A 71 -1.03 -6.66 -4.18
N HIS A 72 -0.32 -7.27 -5.13
CA HIS A 72 1.14 -7.37 -5.09
C HIS A 72 1.79 -5.99 -5.19
N THR A 73 1.30 -5.15 -6.10
CA THR A 73 1.78 -3.77 -6.25
C THR A 73 1.59 -2.99 -4.96
N PHE A 74 0.43 -3.09 -4.32
CA PHE A 74 0.19 -2.46 -3.02
C PHE A 74 1.21 -2.91 -1.97
N GLY A 75 1.45 -4.22 -1.85
CA GLY A 75 2.43 -4.77 -0.91
C GLY A 75 3.84 -4.24 -1.16
N SER A 76 4.29 -4.21 -2.41
CA SER A 76 5.60 -3.69 -2.80
C SER A 76 5.72 -2.19 -2.48
N LEU A 77 4.75 -1.38 -2.88
CA LEU A 77 4.74 0.06 -2.63
C LEU A 77 4.75 0.39 -1.13
N GLN A 78 4.05 -0.38 -0.30
CA GLN A 78 4.07 -0.19 1.16
C GLN A 78 5.46 -0.47 1.74
N VAL A 79 6.12 -1.54 1.30
CA VAL A 79 7.47 -1.87 1.75
C VAL A 79 8.47 -0.82 1.28
N ASP A 80 8.39 -0.37 0.03
CA ASP A 80 9.23 0.68 -0.54
C ASP A 80 9.05 2.02 0.20
N ALA A 81 7.82 2.31 0.65
CA ALA A 81 7.52 3.46 1.50
C ALA A 81 8.04 3.32 2.95
N GLY A 82 8.67 2.19 3.30
CA GLY A 82 9.22 1.93 4.62
C GLY A 82 8.20 1.40 5.63
N THR A 83 7.01 0.96 5.20
CA THR A 83 6.04 0.30 6.08
C THR A 83 6.59 -1.05 6.54
N GLY A 84 6.57 -1.29 7.86
CA GLY A 84 7.07 -2.54 8.42
C GLY A 84 6.33 -3.77 7.89
N ILE A 85 7.06 -4.86 7.64
CA ILE A 85 6.55 -6.08 7.00
C ILE A 85 5.35 -6.70 7.72
N TYR A 86 5.31 -6.64 9.05
CA TYR A 86 4.17 -7.13 9.84
C TYR A 86 2.92 -6.26 9.64
N THR A 87 3.10 -4.95 9.50
CA THR A 87 2.00 -4.03 9.19
C THR A 87 1.44 -4.34 7.80
N VAL A 88 2.31 -4.53 6.80
CA VAL A 88 1.90 -4.94 5.45
C VAL A 88 1.19 -6.29 5.46
N GLN A 89 1.67 -7.25 6.25
CA GLN A 89 1.01 -8.54 6.45
C GLN A 89 -0.43 -8.37 6.93
N HIS A 90 -0.64 -7.54 7.96
CA HIS A 90 -1.96 -7.26 8.50
C HIS A 90 -2.85 -6.55 7.48
N MET A 91 -2.34 -5.53 6.79
CA MET A 91 -3.08 -4.82 5.74
C MET A 91 -3.53 -5.74 4.60
N LEU A 92 -2.69 -6.71 4.26
CA LEU A 92 -3.00 -7.73 3.26
C LEU A 92 -3.85 -8.89 3.80
N GLY A 93 -4.00 -9.05 5.11
CA GLY A 93 -4.71 -10.16 5.74
C GLY A 93 -4.04 -11.52 5.50
N HIS A 94 -2.70 -11.55 5.41
CA HIS A 94 -1.94 -12.78 5.31
C HIS A 94 -1.83 -13.45 6.68
N LYS A 95 -2.12 -14.76 6.77
CA LYS A 95 -1.96 -15.52 8.01
C LYS A 95 -0.49 -15.65 8.42
N ASN A 96 0.39 -15.89 7.44
CA ASN A 96 1.81 -16.09 7.66
C ASN A 96 2.61 -14.93 7.07
N VAL A 97 3.60 -14.46 7.83
CA VAL A 97 4.51 -13.38 7.38
C VAL A 97 5.33 -13.80 6.17
N GLU A 98 5.66 -15.08 6.04
CA GLU A 98 6.39 -15.64 4.89
C GLU A 98 5.77 -15.26 3.55
N THR A 99 4.42 -15.24 3.47
CA THR A 99 3.70 -14.80 2.26
C THR A 99 3.94 -13.33 1.95
N THR A 100 4.34 -12.53 2.94
CA THR A 100 4.61 -11.10 2.80
C THR A 100 6.11 -10.82 2.59
N GLN A 101 6.99 -11.73 3.01
CA GLN A 101 8.45 -11.60 2.89
C GLN A 101 8.92 -11.48 1.44
N ILE A 102 8.14 -11.97 0.48
CA ILE A 102 8.42 -11.78 -0.95
C ILE A 102 8.62 -10.31 -1.33
N TYR A 103 7.89 -9.41 -0.67
CA TYR A 103 8.01 -7.96 -0.90
C TYR A 103 9.27 -7.37 -0.26
N ALA A 104 9.67 -7.87 0.91
CA ALA A 104 10.88 -7.42 1.60
C ALA A 104 12.15 -7.75 0.80
N ASN A 105 12.15 -8.85 0.05
CA ASN A 105 13.29 -9.24 -0.78
C ASN A 105 13.44 -8.38 -2.04
N MET A 106 12.39 -7.67 -2.45
CA MET A 106 12.42 -6.78 -3.62
C MET A 106 12.98 -5.38 -3.29
N ALA A 107 12.99 -4.98 -2.02
CA ALA A 107 13.35 -3.64 -1.57
C ALA A 107 14.84 -3.51 -1.22
N ASP A 108 15.74 -3.68 -2.19
CA ASP A 108 17.19 -3.55 -1.97
C ASP A 108 17.61 -2.10 -1.67
N GLU A 109 16.92 -1.13 -2.24
CA GLU A 109 17.12 0.30 -1.98
C GLU A 109 16.78 0.65 -0.52
N SER A 110 15.69 0.11 0.01
CA SER A 110 15.27 0.30 1.41
C SER A 110 16.31 -0.22 2.42
N LYS A 111 17.10 -1.23 2.06
CA LYS A 111 18.20 -1.74 2.92
C LYS A 111 19.33 -0.73 3.02
N ARG A 112 19.72 -0.11 1.89
CA ARG A 112 20.75 0.93 1.85
C ARG A 112 20.35 2.16 2.65
N GLU A 113 19.12 2.62 2.51
CA GLU A 113 18.59 3.73 3.29
C GLU A 113 18.53 3.40 4.78
N GLY A 114 18.11 2.18 5.15
CA GLY A 114 18.06 1.71 6.53
C GLY A 114 19.41 1.79 7.22
N VAL A 115 20.48 1.36 6.57
CA VAL A 115 21.86 1.44 7.10
C VAL A 115 22.28 2.90 7.26
N ASN A 116 21.94 3.78 6.32
CA ASN A 116 22.30 5.19 6.37
C ASN A 116 21.51 6.00 7.41
N ARG A 117 20.37 5.51 7.88
CA ARG A 117 19.59 6.14 8.97
C ARG A 117 20.24 5.97 10.35
N ILE A 118 21.09 4.94 10.51
CA ILE A 118 21.82 4.69 11.77
C ILE A 118 23.15 5.43 11.69
N THR A 119 23.20 6.63 12.22
CA THR A 119 24.45 7.40 12.31
C THR A 119 24.93 7.45 13.75
N LEU A 120 26.11 6.88 14.01
CA LEU A 120 26.79 6.91 15.30
C LEU A 120 27.64 8.20 15.46
N LYS A 121 27.66 9.06 14.45
CA LYS A 121 28.39 10.35 14.53
C LYS A 121 27.57 11.31 15.39
N PRO A 122 28.19 11.94 16.43
CA PRO A 122 27.52 13.02 17.15
C PRO A 122 27.20 14.14 16.16
N LYS A 123 26.00 14.70 16.23
CA LYS A 123 25.63 15.89 15.45
C LYS A 123 26.50 17.03 15.95
N ILE A 124 27.62 17.26 15.28
CA ILE A 124 28.44 18.45 15.52
C ILE A 124 27.68 19.60 14.89
N THR A 125 26.96 20.34 15.70
CA THR A 125 26.42 21.63 15.28
C THR A 125 27.60 22.58 15.15
N PRO A 126 27.91 23.14 13.96
CA PRO A 126 28.96 24.14 13.86
C PRO A 126 28.54 25.36 14.68
N GLN A 127 29.21 25.61 15.80
CA GLN A 127 29.06 26.89 16.48
C GLN A 127 29.75 27.93 15.62
N LEU A 128 29.00 28.77 14.94
CA LEU A 128 29.46 29.99 14.33
C LEU A 128 30.02 30.88 15.45
N LYS A 129 31.35 30.94 15.60
CA LYS A 129 31.99 31.97 16.38
C LYS A 129 31.82 33.29 15.62
N VAL A 130 30.94 34.12 16.12
CA VAL A 130 30.92 35.52 15.74
C VAL A 130 32.22 36.13 16.29
N VAL A 131 33.20 36.36 15.43
CA VAL A 131 34.37 37.15 15.76
C VAL A 131 33.90 38.59 15.78
N GLY A 132 33.70 39.12 16.99
CA GLY A 132 33.44 40.55 17.19
C GLY A 132 34.66 41.34 16.71
N GLN A 133 34.43 42.25 15.79
CA GLN A 133 35.41 43.30 15.48
C GLN A 133 35.48 44.23 16.67
N GLY A 134 36.69 44.33 17.27
CA GLY A 134 37.08 45.42 18.13
C GLY A 134 37.58 46.60 17.25
#